data_f32ac366f024b6ce1296e5ac1029697a
#
_entry.id   f32ac366f024b6ce1296e5ac1029697a
#
_cell.length_a   1.000
_cell.length_b   1.000
_cell.length_c   1.000
_cell.angle_alpha   90.00
_cell.angle_beta   90.00
_cell.angle_gamma   90.00
#
_symmetry.space_group_name_H-M   'P 1'
#
loop_
_entity.id
_entity.type
_entity.pdbx_description
1 polymer ?
#
loop_
_entity_poly.entity_id
_entity_poly.type
_entity_poly.pdbx_seq_one_letter_code
_entity_poly.pdbx_strand_id
1 'polypeptide(L)'
;MDLQTKLESIIPTYRERVKILVKERGDVKVDEVTIAQVYGGMRGIKSLVTDISFVDPDEGIRFRGHTIPETLAMLPKPPDSEVPYVGGLYYLFLVGEVPLESDALEVEQEWQARSHVPDYVFNVLRSMPVGSHPMMLFSQAILALQHESLFARRYQEGMTKDEYWIPMLDDSLNLTAKLPTIAAFIYSLKYKDGTYKEPNPELDWGANFAYMMGVDT
;
A
#
# COMPACT_ATOMS: atom_id res chain seq x y z
N MET A 1 18.35 -6.10 7.72
CA MET A 1 17.56 -7.37 7.74
C MET A 1 16.46 -7.13 6.73
N ASP A 2 16.29 -8.01 5.76
CA ASP A 2 15.28 -7.78 4.73
C ASP A 2 13.85 -7.76 5.33
N LEU A 3 12.96 -7.02 4.67
CA LEU A 3 11.59 -6.78 5.14
C LEU A 3 10.83 -8.10 5.39
N GLN A 4 11.00 -9.10 4.54
CA GLN A 4 10.33 -10.40 4.70
C GLN A 4 10.81 -11.11 5.96
N THR A 5 12.12 -11.19 6.17
CA THR A 5 12.72 -11.79 7.38
C THR A 5 12.28 -11.05 8.65
N LYS A 6 12.19 -9.73 8.61
CA LYS A 6 11.68 -8.94 9.73
C LYS A 6 10.23 -9.30 10.05
N LEU A 7 9.36 -9.35 9.06
CA LEU A 7 7.96 -9.75 9.23
C LEU A 7 7.81 -11.19 9.72
N GLU A 8 8.61 -12.12 9.19
CA GLU A 8 8.64 -13.51 9.64
C GLU A 8 8.95 -13.62 11.14
N SER A 9 9.81 -12.76 11.67
CA SER A 9 10.16 -12.73 13.10
C SER A 9 9.08 -12.15 14.00
N ILE A 10 8.32 -11.14 13.53
CA ILE A 10 7.35 -10.41 14.37
C ILE A 10 5.92 -10.96 14.30
N ILE A 11 5.48 -11.48 13.14
CA ILE A 11 4.11 -11.97 12.93
C ILE A 11 3.69 -13.05 13.95
N PRO A 12 4.51 -14.07 14.26
CA PRO A 12 4.14 -15.06 15.27
C PRO A 12 3.87 -14.46 16.65
N THR A 13 4.66 -13.47 17.05
CA THR A 13 4.49 -12.76 18.33
C THR A 13 3.17 -11.99 18.37
N TYR A 14 2.83 -11.27 17.30
CA TYR A 14 1.53 -10.58 17.21
C TYR A 14 0.35 -11.55 17.25
N ARG A 15 0.42 -12.64 16.51
CA ARG A 15 -0.61 -13.68 16.51
C ARG A 15 -0.83 -14.27 17.89
N GLU A 16 0.24 -14.57 18.62
CA GLU A 16 0.15 -15.13 19.96
C GLU A 16 -0.48 -14.13 20.94
N ARG A 17 -0.08 -12.85 20.88
CA ARG A 17 -0.70 -11.79 21.68
C ARG A 17 -2.20 -11.69 21.46
N VAL A 18 -2.66 -11.77 20.20
CA VAL A 18 -4.10 -11.75 19.87
C VAL A 18 -4.82 -13.00 20.43
N LYS A 19 -4.21 -14.19 20.28
CA LYS A 19 -4.77 -15.43 20.83
C LYS A 19 -4.93 -15.35 22.35
N ILE A 20 -3.92 -14.86 23.05
CA ILE A 20 -3.98 -14.66 24.52
C ILE A 20 -5.09 -13.66 24.86
N LEU A 21 -5.15 -12.50 24.20
CA LEU A 21 -6.16 -11.49 24.43
C LEU A 21 -7.59 -12.06 24.27
N VAL A 22 -7.84 -12.77 23.17
CA VAL A 22 -9.15 -13.39 22.90
C VAL A 22 -9.48 -14.47 23.93
N LYS A 23 -8.49 -15.28 24.33
CA LYS A 23 -8.68 -16.32 25.35
C LYS A 23 -9.01 -15.73 26.72
N GLU A 24 -8.37 -14.64 27.12
CA GLU A 24 -8.51 -14.06 28.45
C GLU A 24 -9.63 -13.02 28.56
N ARG A 25 -9.95 -12.36 27.46
CA ARG A 25 -10.84 -11.20 27.42
C ARG A 25 -11.91 -11.27 26.32
N GLY A 26 -12.08 -12.40 25.65
CA GLY A 26 -13.02 -12.54 24.53
C GLY A 26 -14.47 -12.24 24.85
N ASP A 27 -14.89 -12.45 26.11
CA ASP A 27 -16.24 -12.18 26.58
C ASP A 27 -16.48 -10.74 27.07
N VAL A 28 -15.42 -9.88 27.04
CA VAL A 28 -15.55 -8.49 27.46
C VAL A 28 -16.37 -7.71 26.43
N LYS A 29 -17.47 -7.11 26.88
CA LYS A 29 -18.32 -6.27 26.04
C LYS A 29 -17.60 -4.95 25.75
N VAL A 30 -17.37 -4.65 24.47
CA VAL A 30 -16.67 -3.43 24.04
C VAL A 30 -17.60 -2.30 23.62
N ASP A 31 -18.85 -2.64 23.21
CA ASP A 31 -19.85 -1.67 22.78
C ASP A 31 -21.26 -2.26 22.84
N GLU A 32 -22.29 -1.38 22.75
CA GLU A 32 -23.68 -1.73 22.56
C GLU A 32 -24.21 -1.12 21.27
N VAL A 33 -24.91 -1.94 20.47
CA VAL A 33 -25.45 -1.51 19.18
C VAL A 33 -26.91 -1.16 19.30
N THR A 34 -27.29 0.05 18.89
CA THR A 34 -28.67 0.53 18.88
C THR A 34 -29.37 0.27 17.55
N ILE A 35 -30.71 0.24 17.56
CA ILE A 35 -31.50 0.13 16.33
C ILE A 35 -31.19 1.29 15.37
N ALA A 36 -30.98 2.51 15.88
CA ALA A 36 -30.64 3.68 15.09
C ALA A 36 -29.30 3.48 14.36
N GLN A 37 -28.29 2.90 15.02
CA GLN A 37 -27.00 2.60 14.39
C GLN A 37 -27.11 1.56 13.28
N VAL A 38 -27.93 0.50 13.48
CA VAL A 38 -28.17 -0.53 12.46
C VAL A 38 -28.84 0.08 11.22
N TYR A 39 -29.91 0.85 11.40
CA TYR A 39 -30.57 1.55 10.27
C TYR A 39 -29.71 2.66 9.68
N GLY A 40 -28.84 3.29 10.45
CA GLY A 40 -27.90 4.32 10.02
C GLY A 40 -26.65 3.81 9.27
N GLY A 41 -26.59 2.52 8.93
CA GLY A 41 -25.47 1.91 8.22
C GLY A 41 -24.29 1.59 9.13
N MET A 42 -24.53 1.15 10.36
CA MET A 42 -23.51 0.69 11.33
C MET A 42 -22.50 1.77 11.75
N ARG A 43 -22.88 3.04 11.71
CA ARG A 43 -21.97 4.16 12.04
C ARG A 43 -21.63 4.15 13.53
N GLY A 44 -20.35 4.38 13.82
CA GLY A 44 -19.83 4.49 15.18
C GLY A 44 -19.78 3.17 15.96
N ILE A 45 -19.98 2.02 15.31
CA ILE A 45 -19.85 0.71 15.94
C ILE A 45 -18.38 0.27 15.92
N LYS A 46 -17.86 -0.14 17.08
CA LYS A 46 -16.49 -0.67 17.21
C LYS A 46 -16.43 -2.11 16.72
N SER A 47 -16.26 -2.31 15.42
CA SER A 47 -16.26 -3.61 14.76
C SER A 47 -14.92 -4.01 14.14
N LEU A 48 -13.93 -3.14 14.18
CA LEU A 48 -12.62 -3.36 13.56
C LEU A 48 -11.51 -2.90 14.49
N VAL A 49 -10.42 -3.68 14.56
CA VAL A 49 -9.17 -3.28 15.16
C VAL A 49 -8.18 -3.00 14.02
N THR A 50 -7.58 -1.82 14.03
CA THR A 50 -6.48 -1.45 13.15
C THR A 50 -5.44 -0.67 13.95
N ASP A 51 -4.18 -1.02 13.77
CA ASP A 51 -3.02 -0.33 14.37
C ASP A 51 -2.13 0.34 13.31
N ILE A 52 -2.52 0.27 12.03
CA ILE A 52 -1.74 0.84 10.91
C ILE A 52 -2.07 2.32 10.74
N SER A 53 -3.36 2.66 10.60
CA SER A 53 -3.79 4.04 10.44
C SER A 53 -5.18 4.24 11.03
N PHE A 54 -5.40 5.44 11.54
CA PHE A 54 -6.68 5.88 12.08
C PHE A 54 -6.95 7.32 11.64
N VAL A 55 -8.18 7.59 11.17
CA VAL A 55 -8.63 8.94 10.84
C VAL A 55 -9.58 9.41 11.92
N ASP A 56 -9.11 10.29 12.78
CA ASP A 56 -9.94 10.98 13.74
C ASP A 56 -10.70 12.12 13.02
N PRO A 57 -12.00 12.32 13.27
CA PRO A 57 -12.80 13.36 12.61
C PRO A 57 -12.35 14.79 12.95
N ASP A 58 -11.73 15.00 14.10
CA ASP A 58 -11.32 16.31 14.59
C ASP A 58 -9.80 16.55 14.45
N GLU A 59 -8.98 15.51 14.71
CA GLU A 59 -7.51 15.61 14.67
C GLU A 59 -6.89 15.20 13.32
N GLY A 60 -7.64 14.46 12.48
CA GLY A 60 -7.15 13.95 11.21
C GLY A 60 -6.48 12.59 11.32
N ILE A 61 -5.64 12.25 10.30
CA ILE A 61 -5.02 10.93 10.19
C ILE A 61 -3.82 10.76 11.11
N ARG A 62 -3.70 9.54 11.66
CA ARG A 62 -2.50 9.05 12.37
C ARG A 62 -1.99 7.78 11.70
N PHE A 63 -0.67 7.68 11.55
CA PHE A 63 0.04 6.52 11.02
C PHE A 63 0.80 5.84 12.15
N ARG A 64 0.43 4.60 12.50
CA ARG A 64 1.01 3.90 13.67
C ARG A 64 1.00 4.77 14.95
N GLY A 65 -0.04 5.62 15.12
CA GLY A 65 -0.20 6.54 16.24
C GLY A 65 0.44 7.91 16.04
N HIS A 66 1.26 8.13 15.02
CA HIS A 66 1.95 9.39 14.72
C HIS A 66 1.13 10.28 13.78
N THR A 67 1.18 11.57 14.01
CA THR A 67 0.65 12.59 13.09
C THR A 67 1.49 12.67 11.81
N ILE A 68 0.98 13.34 10.76
CA ILE A 68 1.75 13.57 9.54
C ILE A 68 3.07 14.31 9.82
N PRO A 69 3.10 15.43 10.58
CA PRO A 69 4.36 16.12 10.89
C PRO A 69 5.36 15.25 11.65
N GLU A 70 4.90 14.47 12.65
CA GLU A 70 5.76 13.54 13.39
C GLU A 70 6.32 12.46 12.46
N THR A 71 5.49 11.89 11.58
CA THR A 71 5.90 10.87 10.60
C THR A 71 6.95 11.45 9.64
N LEU A 72 6.75 12.65 9.11
CA LEU A 72 7.72 13.32 8.24
C LEU A 72 9.04 13.63 8.95
N ALA A 73 9.00 13.93 10.25
CA ALA A 73 10.20 14.25 11.02
C ALA A 73 11.06 13.02 11.34
N MET A 74 10.43 11.86 11.59
CA MET A 74 11.13 10.67 12.08
C MET A 74 11.59 9.70 10.98
N LEU A 75 11.03 9.79 9.78
CA LEU A 75 11.40 8.89 8.68
C LEU A 75 12.72 9.32 8.02
N PRO A 76 13.55 8.38 7.53
CA PRO A 76 14.76 8.68 6.81
C PRO A 76 14.47 9.40 5.50
N LYS A 77 15.35 10.33 5.13
CA LYS A 77 15.22 11.21 3.98
C LYS A 77 16.43 11.12 3.06
N PRO A 78 16.26 11.35 1.74
CA PRO A 78 17.40 11.56 0.87
C PRO A 78 18.24 12.76 1.34
N PRO A 79 19.55 12.77 1.04
CA PRO A 79 20.37 13.97 1.25
C PRO A 79 19.73 15.20 0.61
N ASP A 80 19.73 16.31 1.33
CA ASP A 80 19.18 17.61 0.89
C ASP A 80 17.65 17.63 0.58
N SER A 81 16.91 16.60 1.04
CA SER A 81 15.45 16.52 0.88
C SER A 81 14.71 16.80 2.20
N GLU A 82 13.61 17.55 2.10
CA GLU A 82 12.65 17.72 3.19
C GLU A 82 11.63 16.55 3.25
N VAL A 83 11.53 15.75 2.18
CA VAL A 83 10.56 14.66 2.04
C VAL A 83 11.24 13.32 2.29
N PRO A 84 10.67 12.46 3.18
CA PRO A 84 11.19 11.12 3.41
C PRO A 84 11.07 10.20 2.20
N TYR A 85 11.89 9.13 2.18
CA TYR A 85 11.67 8.00 1.28
C TYR A 85 10.28 7.39 1.51
N VAL A 86 9.53 7.18 0.44
CA VAL A 86 8.19 6.55 0.51
C VAL A 86 8.30 5.11 1.02
N GLY A 87 9.37 4.41 0.65
CA GLY A 87 9.70 3.08 1.17
C GLY A 87 9.80 3.02 2.69
N GLY A 88 10.26 4.10 3.34
CA GLY A 88 10.28 4.22 4.79
C GLY A 88 8.90 4.23 5.42
N LEU A 89 7.94 4.92 4.80
CA LEU A 89 6.54 4.92 5.25
C LEU A 89 5.90 3.53 5.08
N TYR A 90 6.16 2.88 3.95
CA TYR A 90 5.68 1.52 3.70
C TYR A 90 6.20 0.52 4.74
N TYR A 91 7.50 0.59 5.06
CA TYR A 91 8.09 -0.22 6.12
C TYR A 91 7.42 0.04 7.48
N LEU A 92 7.24 1.31 7.86
CA LEU A 92 6.56 1.69 9.10
C LEU A 92 5.16 1.06 9.19
N PHE A 93 4.38 1.08 8.09
CA PHE A 93 3.04 0.48 8.08
C PHE A 93 3.06 -1.02 8.33
N LEU A 94 3.99 -1.74 7.74
CA LEU A 94 4.05 -3.20 7.85
C LEU A 94 4.67 -3.66 9.17
N VAL A 95 5.77 -3.05 9.59
CA VAL A 95 6.56 -3.47 10.75
C VAL A 95 6.09 -2.79 12.04
N GLY A 96 5.64 -1.54 11.97
CA GLY A 96 5.25 -0.74 13.14
C GLY A 96 6.42 -0.09 13.88
N GLU A 97 7.63 -0.19 13.34
CA GLU A 97 8.85 0.43 13.86
C GLU A 97 9.36 1.47 12.86
N VAL A 98 10.03 2.51 13.35
CA VAL A 98 10.70 3.49 12.48
C VAL A 98 11.87 2.82 11.77
N PRO A 99 11.91 2.85 10.42
CA PRO A 99 12.97 2.20 9.66
C PRO A 99 14.32 2.91 9.81
N LEU A 100 15.40 2.15 9.65
CA LEU A 100 16.69 2.73 9.28
C LEU A 100 16.64 3.19 7.82
N GLU A 101 17.58 4.03 7.41
CA GLU A 101 17.71 4.44 6.00
C GLU A 101 17.90 3.23 5.07
N SER A 102 18.70 2.26 5.48
CA SER A 102 18.89 1.00 4.75
C SER A 102 17.60 0.22 4.53
N ASP A 103 16.67 0.22 5.50
CA ASP A 103 15.39 -0.48 5.38
C ASP A 103 14.46 0.23 4.39
N ALA A 104 14.47 1.57 4.39
CA ALA A 104 13.70 2.36 3.44
C ALA A 104 14.22 2.18 2.00
N LEU A 105 15.54 2.22 1.82
CA LEU A 105 16.20 2.02 0.52
C LEU A 105 15.98 0.60 -0.03
N GLU A 106 15.94 -0.41 0.82
CA GLU A 106 15.63 -1.79 0.41
C GLU A 106 14.23 -1.88 -0.21
N VAL A 107 13.22 -1.24 0.39
CA VAL A 107 11.87 -1.18 -0.18
C VAL A 107 11.86 -0.43 -1.52
N GLU A 108 12.56 0.70 -1.63
CA GLU A 108 12.68 1.44 -2.90
C GLU A 108 13.33 0.59 -4.01
N GLN A 109 14.37 -0.17 -3.68
CA GLN A 109 15.03 -1.09 -4.62
C GLN A 109 14.10 -2.23 -5.06
N GLU A 110 13.33 -2.82 -4.14
CA GLU A 110 12.31 -3.83 -4.46
C GLU A 110 11.25 -3.27 -5.42
N TRP A 111 10.78 -2.04 -5.19
CA TRP A 111 9.83 -1.42 -6.09
C TRP A 111 10.44 -1.11 -7.46
N GLN A 112 11.68 -0.63 -7.52
CA GLN A 112 12.38 -0.38 -8.77
C GLN A 112 12.51 -1.66 -9.60
N ALA A 113 12.91 -2.77 -8.98
CA ALA A 113 13.04 -4.07 -9.64
C ALA A 113 11.70 -4.62 -10.16
N ARG A 114 10.56 -4.20 -9.59
CA ARG A 114 9.20 -4.69 -9.89
C ARG A 114 8.36 -3.67 -10.69
N SER A 115 8.91 -2.53 -11.07
CA SER A 115 8.17 -1.40 -11.66
C SER A 115 7.60 -1.65 -13.06
N HIS A 116 8.07 -2.69 -13.75
CA HIS A 116 7.60 -3.04 -15.09
C HIS A 116 6.12 -3.38 -15.11
N VAL A 117 5.33 -2.67 -15.90
CA VAL A 117 3.90 -2.92 -16.15
C VAL A 117 3.74 -3.71 -17.44
N PRO A 118 3.06 -4.87 -17.43
CA PRO A 118 2.85 -5.67 -18.63
C PRO A 118 2.04 -4.93 -19.71
N ASP A 119 2.39 -5.14 -20.97
CA ASP A 119 1.74 -4.49 -22.12
C ASP A 119 0.23 -4.68 -22.19
N TYR A 120 -0.28 -5.83 -21.72
CA TYR A 120 -1.72 -6.07 -21.75
C TYR A 120 -2.51 -5.10 -20.87
N VAL A 121 -1.91 -4.56 -19.80
CA VAL A 121 -2.54 -3.54 -18.94
C VAL A 121 -2.75 -2.26 -19.73
N PHE A 122 -1.73 -1.80 -20.46
CA PHE A 122 -1.83 -0.62 -21.31
C PHE A 122 -2.85 -0.83 -22.44
N ASN A 123 -2.92 -2.03 -23.02
CA ASN A 123 -3.89 -2.37 -24.05
C ASN A 123 -5.33 -2.32 -23.52
N VAL A 124 -5.57 -2.83 -22.31
CA VAL A 124 -6.88 -2.68 -21.63
C VAL A 124 -7.24 -1.20 -21.48
N LEU A 125 -6.32 -0.38 -20.98
CA LEU A 125 -6.57 1.05 -20.78
C LEU A 125 -6.86 1.79 -22.09
N ARG A 126 -6.11 1.50 -23.18
CA ARG A 126 -6.35 2.08 -24.51
C ARG A 126 -7.68 1.69 -25.12
N SER A 127 -8.20 0.50 -24.78
CA SER A 127 -9.50 0.02 -25.28
C SER A 127 -10.71 0.67 -24.59
N MET A 128 -10.50 1.38 -23.50
CA MET A 128 -11.59 2.02 -22.76
C MET A 128 -12.09 3.29 -23.45
N PRO A 129 -13.39 3.64 -23.31
CA PRO A 129 -13.94 4.86 -23.88
C PRO A 129 -13.19 6.12 -23.42
N VAL A 130 -12.93 7.05 -24.34
CA VAL A 130 -12.18 8.30 -24.08
C VAL A 130 -12.78 9.11 -22.91
N GLY A 131 -14.12 9.08 -22.74
CA GLY A 131 -14.83 9.75 -21.64
C GLY A 131 -14.69 9.11 -20.26
N SER A 132 -14.01 7.97 -20.13
CA SER A 132 -13.87 7.23 -18.87
C SER A 132 -13.21 8.07 -17.79
N HIS A 133 -13.72 7.98 -16.56
CA HIS A 133 -13.12 8.68 -15.42
C HIS A 133 -11.74 8.08 -15.08
N PRO A 134 -10.70 8.89 -14.76
CA PRO A 134 -9.35 8.39 -14.47
C PRO A 134 -9.30 7.30 -13.38
N MET A 135 -10.10 7.44 -12.32
CA MET A 135 -10.15 6.43 -11.25
C MET A 135 -10.79 5.11 -11.70
N MET A 136 -11.71 5.15 -12.67
CA MET A 136 -12.24 3.93 -13.29
C MET A 136 -11.15 3.22 -14.10
N LEU A 137 -10.37 3.96 -14.88
CA LEU A 137 -9.22 3.42 -15.61
C LEU A 137 -8.19 2.82 -14.66
N PHE A 138 -7.90 3.51 -13.57
CA PHE A 138 -6.97 3.02 -12.54
C PHE A 138 -7.46 1.70 -11.92
N SER A 139 -8.74 1.61 -11.57
CA SER A 139 -9.35 0.37 -11.06
C SER A 139 -9.29 -0.77 -12.08
N GLN A 140 -9.51 -0.49 -13.37
CA GLN A 140 -9.40 -1.50 -14.44
C GLN A 140 -7.95 -2.03 -14.57
N ALA A 141 -6.96 -1.16 -14.49
CA ALA A 141 -5.56 -1.57 -14.53
C ALA A 141 -5.20 -2.50 -13.35
N ILE A 142 -5.65 -2.15 -12.14
CA ILE A 142 -5.43 -2.99 -10.94
C ILE A 142 -6.12 -4.35 -11.10
N LEU A 143 -7.36 -4.37 -11.59
CA LEU A 143 -8.08 -5.63 -11.85
C LEU A 143 -7.39 -6.48 -12.92
N ALA A 144 -6.84 -5.86 -13.96
CA ALA A 144 -6.09 -6.59 -14.99
C ALA A 144 -4.82 -7.24 -14.42
N LEU A 145 -4.12 -6.57 -13.48
CA LEU A 145 -2.95 -7.11 -12.80
C LEU A 145 -3.25 -8.30 -11.89
N GLN A 146 -4.50 -8.57 -11.55
CA GLN A 146 -4.87 -9.73 -10.73
C GLN A 146 -4.37 -11.05 -11.31
N HIS A 147 -4.19 -11.12 -12.64
CA HIS A 147 -3.60 -12.29 -13.30
C HIS A 147 -2.18 -12.64 -12.80
N GLU A 148 -1.42 -11.65 -12.33
CA GLU A 148 -0.08 -11.85 -11.78
C GLU A 148 -0.07 -12.19 -10.29
N SER A 149 -1.21 -12.14 -9.60
CA SER A 149 -1.29 -12.34 -8.15
C SER A 149 -0.77 -13.71 -7.72
N LEU A 150 0.29 -13.70 -6.94
CA LEU A 150 0.84 -14.88 -6.29
C LEU A 150 -0.12 -15.42 -5.23
N PHE A 151 -0.81 -14.53 -4.51
CA PHE A 151 -1.80 -14.92 -3.51
C PHE A 151 -2.95 -15.69 -4.15
N ALA A 152 -3.53 -15.19 -5.24
CA ALA A 152 -4.65 -15.85 -5.92
C ALA A 152 -4.27 -17.26 -6.38
N ARG A 153 -3.08 -17.43 -6.94
CA ARG A 153 -2.56 -18.73 -7.39
C ARG A 153 -2.36 -19.70 -6.22
N ARG A 154 -1.62 -19.30 -5.17
CA ARG A 154 -1.35 -20.15 -4.01
C ARG A 154 -2.61 -20.47 -3.21
N TYR A 155 -3.58 -19.54 -3.18
CA TYR A 155 -4.88 -19.80 -2.56
C TYR A 155 -5.63 -20.93 -3.24
N GLN A 156 -5.65 -20.97 -4.58
CA GLN A 156 -6.24 -22.08 -5.36
C GLN A 156 -5.51 -23.42 -5.15
N GLU A 157 -4.21 -23.38 -4.89
CA GLU A 157 -3.39 -24.55 -4.59
C GLU A 157 -3.61 -25.09 -3.15
N GLY A 158 -4.39 -24.40 -2.33
CA GLY A 158 -4.75 -24.86 -0.97
C GLY A 158 -3.81 -24.37 0.13
N MET A 159 -3.22 -23.19 -0.02
CA MET A 159 -2.37 -22.53 0.97
C MET A 159 -3.09 -22.35 2.32
N THR A 160 -2.39 -22.58 3.42
CA THR A 160 -2.93 -22.39 4.78
C THR A 160 -2.99 -20.91 5.17
N LYS A 161 -3.91 -20.55 6.09
CA LYS A 161 -4.06 -19.16 6.56
C LYS A 161 -2.80 -18.59 7.21
N ASP A 162 -1.96 -19.42 7.76
CA ASP A 162 -0.71 -19.00 8.40
C ASP A 162 0.32 -18.50 7.39
N GLU A 163 0.22 -18.94 6.15
CA GLU A 163 1.11 -18.59 5.05
C GLU A 163 0.62 -17.40 4.23
N TYR A 164 -0.63 -16.92 4.42
CA TYR A 164 -1.24 -15.86 3.60
C TYR A 164 -0.41 -14.58 3.50
N TRP A 165 0.27 -14.20 4.57
CA TRP A 165 1.03 -12.96 4.61
C TRP A 165 2.21 -12.96 3.62
N ILE A 166 2.79 -14.11 3.28
CA ILE A 166 3.95 -14.22 2.37
C ILE A 166 3.58 -13.76 0.95
N PRO A 167 2.61 -14.40 0.25
CA PRO A 167 2.21 -13.93 -1.07
C PRO A 167 1.48 -12.58 -1.04
N MET A 168 0.84 -12.20 0.08
CA MET A 168 0.26 -10.86 0.21
C MET A 168 1.33 -9.78 0.26
N LEU A 169 2.47 -10.03 0.92
CA LEU A 169 3.61 -9.10 0.90
C LEU A 169 4.17 -8.96 -0.51
N ASP A 170 4.39 -10.09 -1.20
CA ASP A 170 4.91 -10.08 -2.57
C ASP A 170 3.97 -9.33 -3.53
N ASP A 171 2.68 -9.64 -3.49
CA ASP A 171 1.66 -8.95 -4.30
C ASP A 171 1.56 -7.46 -3.96
N SER A 172 1.68 -7.08 -2.68
CA SER A 172 1.67 -5.68 -2.25
C SER A 172 2.88 -4.91 -2.80
N LEU A 173 4.08 -5.47 -2.69
CA LEU A 173 5.29 -4.88 -3.26
C LEU A 173 5.16 -4.75 -4.78
N ASN A 174 4.71 -5.80 -5.44
CA ASN A 174 4.57 -5.87 -6.89
C ASN A 174 3.52 -4.87 -7.41
N LEU A 175 2.39 -4.75 -6.73
CA LEU A 175 1.34 -3.79 -7.09
C LEU A 175 1.81 -2.35 -6.87
N THR A 176 2.32 -2.04 -5.67
CA THR A 176 2.76 -0.68 -5.32
C THR A 176 3.84 -0.17 -6.27
N ALA A 177 4.76 -1.02 -6.68
CA ALA A 177 5.81 -0.69 -7.65
C ALA A 177 5.28 -0.20 -9.01
N LYS A 178 4.13 -0.73 -9.45
CA LYS A 178 3.54 -0.45 -10.77
C LYS A 178 2.59 0.75 -10.79
N LEU A 179 2.09 1.18 -9.62
CA LEU A 179 1.07 2.24 -9.55
C LEU A 179 1.50 3.57 -10.16
N PRO A 180 2.75 4.08 -9.98
CA PRO A 180 3.19 5.34 -10.58
C PRO A 180 3.13 5.31 -12.11
N THR A 181 3.62 4.23 -12.72
CA THR A 181 3.63 4.05 -14.17
C THR A 181 2.20 3.99 -14.73
N ILE A 182 1.31 3.25 -14.07
CA ILE A 182 -0.11 3.18 -14.45
C ILE A 182 -0.77 4.55 -14.35
N ALA A 183 -0.55 5.27 -13.26
CA ALA A 183 -1.13 6.59 -13.04
C ALA A 183 -0.62 7.61 -14.08
N ALA A 184 0.69 7.62 -14.35
CA ALA A 184 1.29 8.50 -15.36
C ALA A 184 0.76 8.19 -16.78
N PHE A 185 0.59 6.92 -17.12
CA PHE A 185 0.02 6.51 -18.39
C PHE A 185 -1.46 6.96 -18.52
N ILE A 186 -2.28 6.76 -17.48
CA ILE A 186 -3.67 7.23 -17.47
C ILE A 186 -3.75 8.75 -17.62
N TYR A 187 -2.88 9.48 -16.93
CA TYR A 187 -2.79 10.93 -17.09
C TYR A 187 -2.47 11.33 -18.53
N SER A 188 -1.51 10.65 -19.14
CA SER A 188 -1.17 10.90 -20.55
C SER A 188 -2.33 10.60 -21.48
N LEU A 189 -3.03 9.48 -21.31
CA LEU A 189 -4.22 9.14 -22.11
C LEU A 189 -5.33 10.18 -22.02
N LYS A 190 -5.49 10.82 -20.85
CA LYS A 190 -6.59 11.75 -20.58
C LYS A 190 -6.27 13.20 -20.94
N TYR A 191 -5.03 13.63 -20.76
CA TYR A 191 -4.67 15.06 -20.78
C TYR A 191 -3.52 15.39 -21.72
N LYS A 192 -2.92 14.36 -22.35
CA LYS A 192 -1.85 14.51 -23.34
C LYS A 192 -2.18 13.67 -24.59
N ASP A 193 -1.17 13.22 -25.28
CA ASP A 193 -1.25 12.43 -26.53
C ASP A 193 -1.20 10.90 -26.36
N GLY A 194 -1.24 10.43 -25.10
CA GLY A 194 -1.11 9.00 -24.78
C GLY A 194 0.34 8.52 -24.70
N THR A 195 1.31 9.42 -24.79
CA THR A 195 2.73 9.12 -24.55
C THR A 195 3.12 9.45 -23.11
N TYR A 196 3.97 8.65 -22.51
CA TYR A 196 4.56 8.88 -21.19
C TYR A 196 6.06 8.56 -21.23
N LYS A 197 6.80 9.12 -20.29
CA LYS A 197 8.22 8.77 -20.15
C LYS A 197 8.33 7.43 -19.44
N GLU A 198 9.22 6.55 -19.91
CA GLU A 198 9.55 5.32 -19.19
C GLU A 198 10.19 5.65 -17.82
N PRO A 199 10.00 4.78 -16.79
CA PRO A 199 10.65 4.99 -15.50
C PRO A 199 12.16 5.16 -15.62
N ASN A 200 12.70 6.13 -14.90
CA ASN A 200 14.15 6.35 -14.81
C ASN A 200 14.70 5.57 -13.61
N PRO A 201 15.65 4.62 -13.81
CA PRO A 201 16.22 3.82 -12.71
C PRO A 201 17.07 4.62 -11.71
N GLU A 202 17.45 5.85 -12.03
CA GLU A 202 18.21 6.72 -11.13
C GLU A 202 17.34 7.49 -10.12
N LEU A 203 16.01 7.41 -10.27
CA LEU A 203 15.05 8.14 -9.42
C LEU A 203 14.35 7.20 -8.44
N ASP A 204 14.05 7.72 -7.24
CA ASP A 204 13.19 7.03 -6.29
C ASP A 204 11.74 6.91 -6.80
N TRP A 205 10.89 6.20 -6.06
CA TRP A 205 9.50 5.94 -6.44
C TRP A 205 8.69 7.24 -6.65
N GLY A 206 8.85 8.23 -5.78
CA GLY A 206 8.12 9.51 -5.85
C GLY A 206 8.63 10.40 -6.98
N ALA A 207 9.95 10.57 -7.09
CA ALA A 207 10.57 11.33 -8.16
C ALA A 207 10.30 10.73 -9.53
N ASN A 208 10.28 9.40 -9.65
CA ASN A 208 9.90 8.70 -10.87
C ASN A 208 8.47 9.03 -11.31
N PHE A 209 7.53 9.08 -10.38
CA PHE A 209 6.16 9.47 -10.71
C PHE A 209 6.10 10.90 -11.27
N ALA A 210 6.75 11.87 -10.63
CA ALA A 210 6.84 13.25 -11.12
C ALA A 210 7.48 13.32 -12.51
N TYR A 211 8.60 12.61 -12.72
CA TYR A 211 9.31 12.53 -13.99
C TYR A 211 8.43 11.97 -15.12
N MET A 212 7.73 10.85 -14.86
CA MET A 212 6.82 10.23 -15.84
C MET A 212 5.63 11.12 -16.19
N MET A 213 5.16 11.95 -15.24
CA MET A 213 4.15 12.97 -15.45
C MET A 213 4.64 14.15 -16.30
N GLY A 214 5.97 14.27 -16.50
CA GLY A 214 6.60 15.33 -17.27
C GLY A 214 6.92 16.56 -16.43
N VAL A 215 7.05 16.41 -15.12
CA VAL A 215 7.65 17.43 -14.25
C VAL A 215 9.16 17.27 -14.33
N ASP A 216 9.88 18.36 -14.45
CA ASP A 216 11.34 18.37 -14.39
C ASP A 216 11.76 18.11 -12.93
N THR A 217 12.53 17.05 -12.71
CA THR A 217 13.01 16.59 -11.40
C THR A 217 14.51 16.76 -11.29
#